data_6df7aeb66f20d35006e3c3fe869efc69
#
_entry.id   6df7aeb66f20d35006e3c3fe869efc69
#
_cell.length_a   1.000
_cell.length_b   1.000
_cell.length_c   1.000
_cell.angle_alpha   90.00
_cell.angle_beta   90.00
_cell.angle_gamma   90.00
#
_symmetry.space_group_name_H-M   'P 1'
#
loop_
_entity.id
_entity.type
_entity.pdbx_description
1 polymer ?
#
loop_
_entity_poly.entity_id
_entity_poly.type
_entity_poly.pdbx_seq_one_letter_code
_entity_poly.pdbx_strand_id
1 'polypeptide(L)'
;MCWTTLWNALTAIGTLGMAGTTGWVIRQNRKYHQDERRPVCALVPVNTADTLVRGTILRTADKRQGSEQDLQIWCAIKNIGNGPALHLHLHVHIPTKHFALKSQELSPLGPQETLREIRGFLNIRIQLAEHFNLTDFSAAPNDAWVIYLTYEDVFGNKFYTKHSKNPEQPWALLGIGDLH
;
A
#
# COMPACT_ATOMS: atom_id res chain seq x y z
N MET A 1 -48.19 -33.19 -32.10
CA MET A 1 -46.95 -32.46 -31.73
C MET A 1 -46.06 -33.39 -30.96
N CYS A 2 -44.86 -33.67 -31.47
CA CYS A 2 -44.05 -34.78 -31.03
C CYS A 2 -43.47 -34.59 -29.61
N TRP A 3 -43.65 -35.56 -28.76
CA TRP A 3 -43.09 -35.68 -27.43
C TRP A 3 -41.53 -35.46 -27.43
N THR A 4 -40.88 -35.81 -28.52
CA THR A 4 -39.46 -35.58 -28.77
C THR A 4 -39.05 -34.09 -28.81
N THR A 5 -39.89 -33.20 -29.32
CA THR A 5 -39.62 -31.76 -29.36
C THR A 5 -39.64 -31.15 -27.97
N LEU A 6 -40.53 -31.61 -27.12
CA LEU A 6 -40.62 -31.14 -25.74
C LEU A 6 -39.38 -31.55 -24.92
N TRP A 7 -38.93 -32.80 -25.08
CA TRP A 7 -37.71 -33.29 -24.44
C TRP A 7 -36.46 -32.54 -24.91
N ASN A 8 -36.32 -32.27 -26.18
CA ASN A 8 -35.20 -31.50 -26.73
C ASN A 8 -35.18 -30.05 -26.19
N ALA A 9 -36.35 -29.42 -26.07
CA ALA A 9 -36.45 -28.08 -25.51
C ALA A 9 -36.07 -28.05 -24.03
N LEU A 10 -36.53 -29.00 -23.22
CA LEU A 10 -36.16 -29.12 -21.81
C LEU A 10 -34.64 -29.38 -21.61
N THR A 11 -34.06 -30.25 -22.45
CA THR A 11 -32.62 -30.53 -22.41
C THR A 11 -31.81 -29.27 -22.77
N ALA A 12 -32.23 -28.52 -23.79
CA ALA A 12 -31.58 -27.27 -24.20
C ALA A 12 -31.63 -26.23 -23.08
N ILE A 13 -32.76 -26.04 -22.40
CA ILE A 13 -32.90 -25.13 -21.26
C ILE A 13 -32.01 -25.59 -20.10
N GLY A 14 -32.00 -26.88 -19.79
CA GLY A 14 -31.12 -27.44 -18.75
C GLY A 14 -29.64 -27.18 -19.03
N THR A 15 -29.21 -27.39 -20.29
CA THR A 15 -27.83 -27.15 -20.70
C THR A 15 -27.44 -25.69 -20.61
N LEU A 16 -28.29 -24.77 -21.02
CA LEU A 16 -28.10 -23.33 -20.91
C LEU A 16 -28.03 -22.89 -19.43
N GLY A 17 -28.89 -23.46 -18.59
CA GLY A 17 -28.86 -23.22 -17.14
C GLY A 17 -27.55 -23.67 -16.51
N MET A 18 -27.04 -24.86 -16.86
CA MET A 18 -25.72 -25.33 -16.37
C MET A 18 -24.58 -24.45 -16.87
N ALA A 19 -24.59 -24.05 -18.13
CA ALA A 19 -23.56 -23.16 -18.66
C ALA A 19 -23.56 -21.80 -17.95
N GLY A 20 -24.71 -21.24 -17.67
CA GLY A 20 -24.85 -19.99 -16.92
C GLY A 20 -24.34 -20.08 -15.48
N THR A 21 -24.73 -21.14 -14.76
CA THR A 21 -24.27 -21.38 -13.38
C THR A 21 -22.77 -21.65 -13.32
N THR A 22 -22.23 -22.42 -14.26
CA THR A 22 -20.79 -22.69 -14.35
C THR A 22 -20.02 -21.41 -14.60
N GLY A 23 -20.46 -20.57 -15.54
CA GLY A 23 -19.84 -19.26 -15.81
C GLY A 23 -19.85 -18.33 -14.59
N TRP A 24 -20.97 -18.31 -13.86
CA TRP A 24 -21.08 -17.53 -12.63
C TRP A 24 -20.14 -18.04 -11.53
N VAL A 25 -20.05 -19.36 -11.29
CA VAL A 25 -19.15 -19.97 -10.32
C VAL A 25 -17.69 -19.69 -10.66
N ILE A 26 -17.30 -19.81 -11.94
CA ILE A 26 -15.92 -19.47 -12.38
C ILE A 26 -15.59 -18.01 -12.08
N ARG A 27 -16.52 -17.09 -12.37
CA ARG A 27 -16.32 -15.66 -12.11
C ARG A 27 -16.18 -15.39 -10.59
N GLN A 28 -17.00 -16.04 -9.79
CA GLN A 28 -16.95 -15.91 -8.34
C GLN A 28 -15.64 -16.49 -7.77
N ASN A 29 -15.21 -17.67 -8.23
CA ASN A 29 -13.95 -18.27 -7.81
C ASN A 29 -12.74 -17.39 -8.19
N ARG A 30 -12.72 -16.79 -9.38
CA ARG A 30 -11.66 -15.85 -9.75
C ARG A 30 -11.57 -14.67 -8.80
N LYS A 31 -12.71 -14.10 -8.41
CA LYS A 31 -12.75 -12.98 -7.46
C LYS A 31 -12.23 -13.41 -6.08
N TYR A 32 -12.64 -14.58 -5.59
CA TYR A 32 -12.12 -15.12 -4.32
C TYR A 32 -10.61 -15.33 -4.35
N HIS A 33 -10.07 -15.90 -5.43
CA HIS A 33 -8.62 -16.08 -5.57
C HIS A 33 -7.86 -14.77 -5.67
N GLN A 34 -8.44 -13.73 -6.26
CA GLN A 34 -7.85 -12.39 -6.27
C GLN A 34 -7.83 -11.78 -4.87
N ASP A 35 -8.94 -11.87 -4.14
CA ASP A 35 -9.04 -11.35 -2.78
C ASP A 35 -8.11 -12.11 -1.82
N GLU A 36 -7.98 -13.43 -1.97
CA GLU A 36 -7.08 -14.27 -1.16
C GLU A 36 -5.60 -13.92 -1.37
N ARG A 37 -5.23 -13.53 -2.60
CA ARG A 37 -3.86 -13.14 -2.96
C ARG A 37 -3.61 -11.63 -2.90
N ARG A 38 -4.44 -10.92 -2.18
CA ARG A 38 -4.31 -9.47 -2.04
C ARG A 38 -3.10 -9.12 -1.18
N PRO A 39 -2.16 -8.26 -1.66
CA PRO A 39 -1.12 -7.69 -0.82
C PRO A 39 -1.72 -6.69 0.17
N VAL A 40 -1.09 -6.58 1.32
CA VAL A 40 -1.40 -5.56 2.34
C VAL A 40 -0.10 -5.07 2.93
N CYS A 41 0.37 -3.93 2.48
CA CYS A 41 1.61 -3.34 2.99
C CYS A 41 1.30 -2.37 4.14
N ALA A 42 2.04 -2.49 5.23
CA ALA A 42 1.90 -1.61 6.38
C ALA A 42 3.27 -1.18 6.92
N LEU A 43 3.33 0.01 7.50
CA LEU A 43 4.49 0.46 8.27
C LEU A 43 4.47 -0.23 9.64
N VAL A 44 5.59 -0.89 9.96
CA VAL A 44 5.77 -1.60 11.23
C VAL A 44 6.94 -0.96 11.97
N PRO A 45 6.78 -0.60 13.24
CA PRO A 45 7.89 -0.09 14.05
C PRO A 45 9.01 -1.10 14.16
N VAL A 46 10.25 -0.63 14.10
CA VAL A 46 11.41 -1.50 14.16
C VAL A 46 11.74 -1.94 15.57
N ASN A 47 11.45 -1.12 16.58
CA ASN A 47 11.67 -1.42 17.99
C ASN A 47 10.36 -1.70 18.71
N THR A 48 10.22 -2.92 19.21
CA THR A 48 9.05 -3.35 19.98
C THR A 48 9.08 -2.86 21.44
N ALA A 49 10.19 -2.29 21.91
CA ALA A 49 10.34 -1.85 23.30
C ALA A 49 9.77 -0.45 23.56
N ASP A 50 9.72 0.41 22.54
CA ASP A 50 9.13 1.73 22.67
C ASP A 50 7.71 1.69 22.16
N THR A 51 6.77 2.03 23.04
CA THR A 51 5.42 2.39 22.65
C THR A 51 5.50 3.27 21.40
N LEU A 52 4.77 2.91 20.39
CA LEU A 52 4.76 3.55 19.07
C LEU A 52 4.42 5.04 19.21
N VAL A 53 5.46 5.84 19.49
CA VAL A 53 5.30 7.29 19.53
C VAL A 53 5.23 7.74 18.07
N ARG A 54 4.01 7.84 17.54
CA ARG A 54 3.74 8.26 16.15
C ARG A 54 4.56 9.47 15.73
N GLY A 55 4.90 10.35 16.69
CA GLY A 55 5.73 11.54 16.47
C GLY A 55 7.17 11.28 16.07
N THR A 56 7.75 10.12 16.40
CA THR A 56 9.18 9.84 16.17
C THR A 56 9.48 9.06 14.89
N ILE A 57 8.44 8.70 14.14
CA ILE A 57 8.60 7.88 12.92
C ILE A 57 9.29 8.65 11.81
N LEU A 58 8.96 9.92 11.64
CA LEU A 58 9.53 10.78 10.62
C LEU A 58 10.63 11.65 11.23
N ARG A 59 11.85 11.54 10.72
CA ARG A 59 13.01 12.33 11.16
C ARG A 59 13.77 12.85 9.95
N THR A 60 14.44 13.96 10.12
CA THR A 60 15.44 14.45 9.17
C THR A 60 16.80 13.84 9.51
N ALA A 61 17.56 13.41 8.51
CA ALA A 61 18.94 13.00 8.71
C ALA A 61 19.78 14.24 9.04
N ASP A 62 20.76 14.05 9.94
CA ASP A 62 21.75 15.09 10.22
C ASP A 62 22.51 15.47 8.96
N LYS A 63 22.74 16.77 8.80
CA LYS A 63 23.41 17.37 7.63
C LYS A 63 24.74 16.70 7.33
N ARG A 64 24.78 15.85 6.32
CA ARG A 64 26.02 15.63 5.59
C ARG A 64 26.16 16.75 4.55
N GLN A 65 27.37 17.28 4.41
CA GLN A 65 27.67 18.36 3.46
C GLN A 65 27.25 17.96 2.04
N GLY A 66 26.20 18.57 1.53
CA GLY A 66 25.66 18.36 0.19
C GLY A 66 24.22 18.83 0.06
N SER A 67 23.80 19.15 -1.14
CA SER A 67 22.43 19.59 -1.48
C SER A 67 21.38 18.49 -1.40
N GLU A 68 21.75 17.27 -1.06
CA GLU A 68 20.86 16.12 -0.88
C GLU A 68 20.55 15.92 0.61
N GLN A 69 19.27 15.90 0.94
CA GLN A 69 18.80 15.59 2.28
C GLN A 69 17.99 14.31 2.28
N ASP A 70 18.28 13.49 3.27
CA ASP A 70 17.58 12.24 3.47
C ASP A 70 16.46 12.44 4.50
N LEU A 71 15.24 12.08 4.13
CA LEU A 71 14.16 11.90 5.08
C LEU A 71 14.21 10.48 5.60
N GLN A 72 14.32 10.34 6.91
CA GLN A 72 14.36 9.04 7.57
C GLN A 72 12.99 8.67 8.11
N ILE A 73 12.53 7.49 7.73
CA ILE A 73 11.32 6.89 8.28
C ILE A 73 11.72 5.71 9.15
N TRP A 74 11.54 5.88 10.46
CA TRP A 74 11.90 4.87 11.47
C TRP A 74 10.88 3.75 11.56
N CYS A 75 10.59 3.13 10.41
CA CYS A 75 9.72 1.97 10.28
C CYS A 75 10.30 1.02 9.25
N ALA A 76 9.89 -0.24 9.34
CA ALA A 76 9.98 -1.18 8.24
C ALA A 76 8.66 -1.18 7.46
N ILE A 77 8.69 -1.55 6.19
CA ILE A 77 7.49 -1.86 5.43
C ILE A 77 7.33 -3.38 5.46
N LYS A 78 6.19 -3.86 5.94
CA LYS A 78 5.86 -5.28 5.92
C LYS A 78 4.65 -5.53 5.06
N ASN A 79 4.76 -6.50 4.17
CA ASN A 79 3.59 -7.05 3.50
C ASN A 79 2.96 -8.10 4.41
N ILE A 80 1.83 -7.79 5.01
CA ILE A 80 1.06 -8.68 5.88
C ILE A 80 -0.03 -9.44 5.12
N GLY A 81 -0.14 -9.20 3.80
CA GLY A 81 -1.06 -9.90 2.91
C GLY A 81 -0.49 -11.21 2.37
N ASN A 82 -1.31 -11.92 1.63
CA ASN A 82 -0.97 -13.24 1.06
C ASN A 82 -0.46 -13.16 -0.38
N GLY A 83 -0.57 -12.00 -1.04
CA GLY A 83 -0.05 -11.77 -2.38
C GLY A 83 1.19 -10.88 -2.37
N PRO A 84 2.01 -10.91 -3.45
CA PRO A 84 3.14 -10.00 -3.58
C PRO A 84 2.65 -8.57 -3.85
N ALA A 85 3.36 -7.60 -3.28
CA ALA A 85 3.19 -6.19 -3.55
C ALA A 85 4.24 -5.73 -4.56
N LEU A 86 3.79 -5.24 -5.71
CA LEU A 86 4.58 -4.75 -6.81
C LEU A 86 4.48 -3.22 -6.90
N HIS A 87 5.42 -2.57 -7.58
CA HIS A 87 5.42 -1.12 -7.83
C HIS A 87 5.19 -0.31 -6.54
N LEU A 88 5.90 -0.70 -5.48
CA LEU A 88 5.75 -0.11 -4.16
C LEU A 88 6.35 1.29 -4.14
N HIS A 89 5.54 2.29 -3.79
CA HIS A 89 5.96 3.66 -3.55
C HIS A 89 5.51 4.13 -2.17
N LEU A 90 6.31 5.02 -1.61
CA LEU A 90 5.99 5.69 -0.37
C LEU A 90 5.78 7.18 -0.64
N HIS A 91 4.67 7.71 -0.14
CA HIS A 91 4.32 9.12 -0.25
C HIS A 91 4.24 9.72 1.15
N VAL A 92 4.93 10.81 1.39
CA VAL A 92 4.86 11.57 2.63
C VAL A 92 4.16 12.88 2.34
N HIS A 93 3.14 13.20 3.12
CA HIS A 93 2.40 14.44 3.00
C HIS A 93 2.36 15.15 4.35
N ILE A 94 2.77 16.41 4.39
CA ILE A 94 2.71 17.30 5.56
C ILE A 94 1.80 18.48 5.20
N PRO A 95 0.51 18.42 5.56
CA PRO A 95 -0.49 19.40 5.13
C PRO A 95 -0.15 20.83 5.56
N THR A 96 0.37 20.99 6.79
CA THR A 96 0.72 22.30 7.36
C THR A 96 1.80 23.04 6.58
N LYS A 97 2.61 22.30 5.80
CA LYS A 97 3.72 22.85 5.00
C LYS A 97 3.50 22.76 3.51
N HIS A 98 2.31 22.33 3.07
CA HIS A 98 2.01 22.05 1.67
C HIS A 98 3.06 21.14 1.00
N PHE A 99 3.65 20.24 1.79
CA PHE A 99 4.71 19.37 1.35
C PHE A 99 4.17 17.99 0.98
N ALA A 100 4.55 17.54 -0.21
CA ALA A 100 4.26 16.19 -0.69
C ALA A 100 5.51 15.61 -1.35
N LEU A 101 5.88 14.41 -0.95
CA LEU A 101 7.01 13.67 -1.48
C LEU A 101 6.57 12.29 -1.93
N LYS A 102 7.07 11.87 -3.09
CA LYS A 102 6.98 10.49 -3.57
C LYS A 102 8.37 9.86 -3.61
N SER A 103 8.55 8.68 -3.04
CA SER A 103 9.80 7.92 -3.16
C SER A 103 10.01 7.41 -4.59
N GLN A 104 11.25 7.03 -4.89
CA GLN A 104 11.51 6.10 -5.99
C GLN A 104 10.76 4.80 -5.74
N GLU A 105 10.63 3.99 -6.78
CA GLU A 105 10.05 2.66 -6.64
C GLU A 105 10.91 1.80 -5.71
N LEU A 106 10.27 1.21 -4.72
CA LEU A 106 10.91 0.32 -3.77
C LEU A 106 10.87 -1.11 -4.31
N SER A 107 11.75 -1.96 -3.77
CA SER A 107 11.77 -3.38 -4.16
C SER A 107 10.41 -4.03 -3.91
N PRO A 108 9.96 -4.92 -4.80
CA PRO A 108 8.77 -5.72 -4.58
C PRO A 108 8.86 -6.49 -3.26
N LEU A 109 7.72 -6.70 -2.61
CA LEU A 109 7.63 -7.45 -1.37
C LEU A 109 6.79 -8.71 -1.56
N GLY A 110 7.40 -9.87 -1.33
CA GLY A 110 6.68 -11.14 -1.24
C GLY A 110 5.69 -11.17 -0.07
N PRO A 111 4.82 -12.19 -0.01
CA PRO A 111 3.92 -12.40 1.12
C PRO A 111 4.71 -12.52 2.43
N GLN A 112 4.25 -11.83 3.47
CA GLN A 112 4.87 -11.78 4.81
C GLN A 112 6.32 -11.25 4.85
N GLU A 113 6.83 -10.74 3.74
CA GLU A 113 8.16 -10.17 3.65
C GLU A 113 8.22 -8.78 4.28
N THR A 114 9.40 -8.43 4.77
CA THR A 114 9.65 -7.14 5.42
C THR A 114 10.81 -6.44 4.73
N LEU A 115 10.56 -5.24 4.21
CA LEU A 115 11.58 -4.33 3.72
C LEU A 115 12.11 -3.50 4.89
N ARG A 116 13.36 -3.72 5.24
CA ARG A 116 14.07 -2.92 6.25
C ARG A 116 15.51 -2.71 5.80
N GLU A 117 16.04 -1.54 6.03
CA GLU A 117 17.47 -1.35 5.90
C GLU A 117 18.25 -1.95 7.10
N ILE A 118 19.55 -2.14 6.92
CA ILE A 118 20.45 -2.75 7.90
C ILE A 118 20.41 -2.02 9.27
N ARG A 119 20.07 -0.72 9.27
CA ARG A 119 19.96 0.11 10.48
C ARG A 119 18.56 0.24 11.06
N GLY A 120 17.57 -0.45 10.45
CA GLY A 120 16.20 -0.47 10.96
C GLY A 120 15.33 0.73 10.59
N PHE A 121 15.76 1.60 9.69
CA PHE A 121 14.96 2.70 9.16
C PHE A 121 15.09 2.76 7.64
N LEU A 122 14.08 3.32 6.98
CA LEU A 122 14.06 3.57 5.54
C LEU A 122 14.64 4.96 5.27
N ASN A 123 15.72 5.03 4.52
CA ASN A 123 16.22 6.29 3.98
C ASN A 123 15.54 6.57 2.65
N ILE A 124 14.82 7.67 2.60
CA ILE A 124 14.26 8.18 1.34
C ILE A 124 15.08 9.38 0.96
N ARG A 125 15.89 9.24 -0.10
CA ARG A 125 16.55 10.37 -0.70
C ARG A 125 15.52 11.30 -1.30
N ILE A 126 15.57 12.53 -0.86
CA ILE A 126 14.76 13.61 -1.38
C ILE A 126 15.68 14.47 -2.23
N GLN A 127 15.47 14.51 -3.54
CA GLN A 127 15.93 15.64 -4.32
C GLN A 127 14.97 16.79 -4.03
N LEU A 128 15.39 17.68 -3.16
CA LEU A 128 14.62 18.88 -2.87
C LEU A 128 14.66 19.79 -4.11
N ALA A 129 13.49 20.22 -4.57
CA ALA A 129 13.41 21.34 -5.48
C ALA A 129 14.10 22.54 -4.84
N GLU A 130 14.82 23.35 -5.64
CA GLU A 130 15.69 24.46 -5.22
C GLU A 130 15.07 25.50 -4.26
N HIS A 131 13.78 25.39 -3.98
CA HIS A 131 13.00 26.36 -3.19
C HIS A 131 12.66 25.87 -1.77
N PHE A 132 13.13 24.70 -1.36
CA PHE A 132 12.83 24.15 -0.05
C PHE A 132 13.92 24.50 0.98
N ASN A 133 13.57 25.29 1.98
CA ASN A 133 14.48 25.66 3.05
C ASN A 133 14.43 24.57 4.15
N LEU A 134 15.54 23.94 4.42
CA LEU A 134 15.73 22.82 5.35
C LEU A 134 15.41 23.11 6.81
N THR A 135 15.51 24.38 7.22
CA THR A 135 15.07 24.81 8.56
C THR A 135 13.61 24.47 8.80
N ASP A 136 12.81 24.43 7.74
CA ASP A 136 11.39 24.06 7.83
C ASP A 136 11.17 22.57 8.05
N PHE A 137 12.16 21.72 7.73
CA PHE A 137 12.08 20.28 7.91
C PHE A 137 12.46 19.82 9.33
N SER A 138 13.30 20.57 10.05
CA SER A 138 13.65 20.22 11.42
C SER A 138 12.44 20.18 12.36
N ALA A 139 11.37 20.89 12.03
CA ALA A 139 10.11 20.89 12.76
C ALA A 139 9.13 19.78 12.28
N ALA A 140 9.41 19.06 11.21
CA ALA A 140 8.54 18.01 10.65
C ALA A 140 8.10 16.93 11.66
N PRO A 141 8.92 16.51 12.64
CA PRO A 141 8.47 15.59 13.69
C PRO A 141 7.30 16.12 14.51
N ASN A 142 7.16 17.44 14.63
CA ASN A 142 6.08 18.07 15.41
C ASN A 142 4.82 18.34 14.58
N ASP A 143 4.94 18.34 13.25
CA ASP A 143 3.81 18.59 12.37
C ASP A 143 2.92 17.35 12.19
N ALA A 144 1.66 17.59 11.81
CA ALA A 144 0.78 16.54 11.35
C ALA A 144 1.28 16.00 10.01
N TRP A 145 1.57 14.71 9.93
CA TRP A 145 1.96 14.04 8.70
C TRP A 145 1.04 12.88 8.37
N VAL A 146 0.97 12.57 7.09
CA VAL A 146 0.31 11.39 6.55
C VAL A 146 1.29 10.69 5.62
N ILE A 147 1.44 9.39 5.78
CA ILE A 147 2.26 8.54 4.93
C ILE A 147 1.35 7.56 4.21
N TYR A 148 1.47 7.50 2.90
CA TYR A 148 0.78 6.51 2.08
C TYR A 148 1.80 5.53 1.52
N LEU A 149 1.48 4.26 1.56
CA LEU A 149 2.12 3.21 0.77
C LEU A 149 1.19 2.88 -0.38
N THR A 150 1.65 3.06 -1.62
CA THR A 150 0.91 2.65 -2.81
C THR A 150 1.59 1.43 -3.43
N TYR A 151 0.82 0.45 -3.86
CA TYR A 151 1.33 -0.80 -4.42
C TYR A 151 0.28 -1.45 -5.32
N GLU A 152 0.74 -2.40 -6.13
CA GLU A 152 -0.11 -3.16 -7.04
C GLU A 152 0.00 -4.66 -6.72
N ASP A 153 -1.06 -5.40 -7.02
CA ASP A 153 -1.01 -6.87 -7.03
C ASP A 153 -0.51 -7.41 -8.40
N VAL A 154 -0.38 -8.73 -8.51
CA VAL A 154 0.02 -9.39 -9.76
C VAL A 154 -1.00 -9.26 -10.90
N PHE A 155 -2.19 -8.78 -10.60
CA PHE A 155 -3.27 -8.55 -11.56
C PHE A 155 -3.36 -7.10 -12.03
N GLY A 156 -2.49 -6.21 -11.49
CA GLY A 156 -2.48 -4.78 -11.78
C GLY A 156 -3.54 -3.98 -11.00
N ASN A 157 -4.17 -4.58 -9.98
CA ASN A 157 -5.05 -3.83 -9.10
C ASN A 157 -4.23 -2.95 -8.16
N LYS A 158 -4.64 -1.70 -8.01
CA LYS A 158 -3.96 -0.70 -7.20
C LYS A 158 -4.54 -0.61 -5.81
N PHE A 159 -3.67 -0.52 -4.84
CA PHE A 159 -4.01 -0.42 -3.43
C PHE A 159 -3.16 0.66 -2.75
N TYR A 160 -3.66 1.17 -1.66
CA TYR A 160 -2.86 2.01 -0.78
C TYR A 160 -3.16 1.73 0.69
N THR A 161 -2.17 2.02 1.53
CA THR A 161 -2.32 2.03 2.98
C THR A 161 -1.94 3.40 3.50
N LYS A 162 -2.86 4.05 4.19
CA LYS A 162 -2.67 5.37 4.79
C LYS A 162 -2.28 5.22 6.25
N HIS A 163 -1.19 5.86 6.65
CA HIS A 163 -0.72 5.98 8.03
C HIS A 163 -0.79 7.43 8.47
N SER A 164 -1.37 7.70 9.63
CA SER A 164 -1.54 9.06 10.16
C SER A 164 -0.84 9.23 11.50
N LYS A 165 -0.25 10.41 11.71
CA LYS A 165 0.24 10.82 13.02
C LYS A 165 -0.90 11.05 14.02
N ASN A 166 -2.10 11.40 13.54
CA ASN A 166 -3.26 11.68 14.42
C ASN A 166 -3.64 10.42 15.21
N PRO A 167 -3.58 10.46 16.55
CA PRO A 167 -3.92 9.32 17.40
C PRO A 167 -5.40 8.94 17.35
N GLU A 168 -6.29 9.84 16.96
CA GLU A 168 -7.73 9.57 16.80
C GLU A 168 -8.04 8.71 15.58
N GLN A 169 -7.11 8.64 14.61
CA GLN A 169 -7.24 7.80 13.43
C GLN A 169 -6.57 6.43 13.66
N PRO A 170 -7.09 5.36 13.03
CA PRO A 170 -6.40 4.08 13.05
C PRO A 170 -4.99 4.23 12.49
N TRP A 171 -4.04 3.42 13.01
CA TRP A 171 -2.65 3.47 12.55
C TRP A 171 -2.53 3.19 11.05
N ALA A 172 -3.28 2.22 10.54
CA ALA A 172 -3.30 1.87 9.13
C ALA A 172 -4.74 1.83 8.62
N LEU A 173 -5.01 2.55 7.54
CA LEU A 173 -6.27 2.52 6.81
C LEU A 173 -6.01 2.03 5.39
N LEU A 174 -6.65 0.94 5.02
CA LEU A 174 -6.54 0.35 3.68
C LEU A 174 -7.51 1.03 2.73
N GLY A 175 -7.04 1.26 1.50
CA GLY A 175 -7.87 1.74 0.40
C GLY A 175 -7.57 1.00 -0.91
N ILE A 176 -8.48 1.16 -1.87
CA ILE A 176 -8.39 0.57 -3.21
C ILE A 176 -8.42 1.70 -4.22
N GLY A 177 -7.59 1.62 -5.25
CA GLY A 177 -7.47 2.60 -6.32
C GLY A 177 -6.28 3.54 -6.18
N ASP A 178 -6.24 4.55 -7.03
CA ASP A 178 -5.20 5.58 -7.03
C ASP A 178 -5.43 6.60 -5.89
N LEU A 179 -4.33 7.18 -5.40
CA LEU A 179 -4.38 8.35 -4.52
C LEU A 179 -4.80 9.58 -5.35
N HIS A 180 -5.90 10.18 -5.00
CA HIS A 180 -6.39 11.45 -5.55
C HIS A 180 -5.96 12.63 -4.70
#